data_57fa5bfd2d9940352e7a9f0191d880cd
#
_entry.id   57fa5bfd2d9940352e7a9f0191d880cd
#
_cell.length_a   1.000
_cell.length_b   1.000
_cell.length_c   1.000
_cell.angle_alpha   90.00
_cell.angle_beta   90.00
_cell.angle_gamma   90.00
#
_symmetry.space_group_name_H-M   'P 1'
#
loop_
_entity.id
_entity.type
_entity.pdbx_description
1 polymer ?
#
loop_
_entity_poly.entity_id
_entity_poly.type
_entity_poly.pdbx_seq_one_letter_code
_entity_poly.pdbx_strand_id
1 'polypeptide(L)'
;MGLLGNTKAPLVGVDISSTAVKLLQLSETGGRYRVEHYAVEPLPPNAVVEKNIVEVEAVGEAIKRAVARSGTKLKHGAAAVSGSSVITKIIPMQGDLEEDELEDQVQVEAANYIPYPIDEVSLDFEVL
;
A
#
# COMPACT_ATOMS: atom_id res chain seq x y z
N MET A 1 23.74 -17.19 6.31
CA MET A 1 22.79 -18.18 5.81
C MET A 1 21.53 -18.14 6.70
N GLY A 2 20.63 -17.24 6.44
CA GLY A 2 19.39 -17.12 7.19
C GLY A 2 18.37 -18.14 6.71
N LEU A 3 18.26 -19.28 7.38
CA LEU A 3 17.23 -20.32 7.19
C LEU A 3 15.89 -19.95 7.86
N LEU A 4 15.76 -18.73 8.33
CA LEU A 4 14.48 -18.17 8.73
C LEU A 4 13.99 -17.37 7.54
N GLY A 5 13.16 -18.01 6.70
CA GLY A 5 12.39 -17.31 5.71
C GLY A 5 11.75 -16.11 6.39
N ASN A 6 11.92 -14.94 5.79
CA ASN A 6 11.36 -13.68 6.28
C ASN A 6 9.84 -13.81 6.21
N THR A 7 9.26 -14.42 7.25
CA THR A 7 7.80 -14.47 7.42
C THR A 7 7.37 -13.03 7.67
N LYS A 8 6.97 -12.36 6.60
CA LYS A 8 6.39 -11.02 6.71
C LYS A 8 5.25 -11.09 7.72
N ALA A 9 5.24 -10.16 8.67
CA ALA A 9 4.16 -10.06 9.64
C ALA A 9 2.80 -10.00 8.89
N PRO A 10 1.78 -10.70 9.38
CA PRO A 10 0.48 -10.67 8.73
C PRO A 10 -0.11 -9.26 8.73
N LEU A 11 -0.69 -8.87 7.61
CA LEU A 11 -1.30 -7.57 7.38
C LEU A 11 -2.77 -7.72 7.04
N VAL A 12 -3.54 -6.71 7.37
CA VAL A 12 -4.92 -6.55 6.88
C VAL A 12 -4.88 -5.73 5.60
N GLY A 13 -5.42 -6.25 4.52
CA GLY A 13 -5.64 -5.48 3.29
C GLY A 13 -6.78 -4.49 3.49
N VAL A 14 -6.56 -3.23 3.11
CA VAL A 14 -7.59 -2.18 3.15
C VAL A 14 -7.73 -1.59 1.75
N ASP A 15 -8.92 -1.70 1.19
CA ASP A 15 -9.29 -1.09 -0.09
C ASP A 15 -10.32 0.01 0.15
N ILE A 16 -10.01 1.22 -0.30
CA ILE A 16 -10.87 2.39 -0.18
C ILE A 16 -11.33 2.77 -1.58
N SER A 17 -12.62 2.59 -1.84
CA SER A 17 -13.26 3.01 -3.07
C SER A 17 -14.14 4.25 -2.85
N SER A 18 -14.77 4.74 -3.92
CA SER A 18 -15.70 5.89 -3.82
C SER A 18 -16.96 5.60 -2.99
N THR A 19 -17.28 4.33 -2.75
CA THR A 19 -18.53 3.91 -2.12
C THR A 19 -18.37 3.16 -0.81
N ALA A 20 -17.21 2.56 -0.58
CA ALA A 20 -17.02 1.69 0.58
C ALA A 20 -15.53 1.55 0.96
N VAL A 21 -15.31 1.26 2.23
CA VAL A 21 -14.06 0.69 2.74
C VAL A 21 -14.25 -0.81 2.84
N LYS A 22 -13.31 -1.57 2.28
CA LYS A 22 -13.27 -3.03 2.35
C LYS A 22 -12.00 -3.47 3.07
N LEU A 23 -12.16 -4.43 3.96
CA LEU A 23 -11.09 -4.97 4.78
C LEU A 23 -11.05 -6.49 4.59
N LEU A 24 -9.85 -7.03 4.42
CA LEU A 24 -9.63 -8.46 4.24
C LEU A 24 -8.37 -8.92 4.94
N GLN A 25 -8.50 -9.96 5.75
CA GLN A 25 -7.37 -10.69 6.33
C GLN A 25 -7.37 -12.11 5.79
N LEU A 26 -6.23 -12.52 5.24
CA LEU A 26 -6.00 -13.85 4.72
C LEU A 26 -4.96 -14.59 5.55
N SER A 27 -5.09 -15.90 5.63
CA SER A 27 -4.01 -16.82 6.00
C SER A 27 -3.65 -17.68 4.80
N GLU A 28 -2.41 -18.15 4.78
CA GLU A 28 -1.91 -19.06 3.76
C GLU A 28 -1.39 -20.33 4.42
N THR A 29 -1.81 -21.48 3.90
CA THR A 29 -1.33 -22.79 4.32
C THR A 29 -1.21 -23.70 3.11
N GLY A 30 -0.01 -24.19 2.82
CA GLY A 30 0.23 -25.09 1.70
C GLY A 30 -0.14 -24.51 0.33
N GLY A 31 0.10 -23.21 0.12
CA GLY A 31 -0.22 -22.51 -1.12
C GLY A 31 -1.71 -22.20 -1.31
N ARG A 32 -2.52 -22.41 -0.28
CA ARG A 32 -3.95 -22.07 -0.30
C ARG A 32 -4.25 -20.92 0.64
N TYR A 33 -5.04 -19.97 0.16
CA TYR A 33 -5.51 -18.84 0.95
C TYR A 33 -6.86 -19.13 1.59
N ARG A 34 -7.01 -18.67 2.82
CA ARG A 34 -8.28 -18.70 3.56
C ARG A 34 -8.61 -17.30 4.07
N VAL A 35 -9.87 -16.90 3.92
CA VAL A 35 -10.37 -15.66 4.52
C VAL A 35 -10.56 -15.87 6.02
N GLU A 36 -9.83 -15.13 6.83
CA GLU A 36 -9.93 -15.16 8.28
C GLU A 36 -10.92 -14.12 8.80
N HIS A 37 -10.80 -12.90 8.28
CA HIS A 37 -11.66 -11.78 8.65
C HIS A 37 -11.94 -10.91 7.43
N TYR A 38 -13.12 -10.35 7.36
CA TYR A 38 -13.46 -9.35 6.35
C TYR A 38 -14.55 -8.40 6.85
N ALA A 39 -14.62 -7.23 6.27
CA ALA A 39 -15.71 -6.29 6.47
C ALA A 39 -15.85 -5.37 5.27
N VAL A 40 -17.06 -4.87 5.06
CA VAL A 40 -17.38 -3.82 4.09
C VAL A 40 -18.16 -2.75 4.82
N GLU A 41 -17.67 -1.51 4.79
CA GLU A 41 -18.33 -0.35 5.36
C GLU A 41 -18.64 0.66 4.27
N PRO A 42 -19.89 1.10 4.14
CA PRO A 42 -20.25 2.12 3.18
C PRO A 42 -19.65 3.47 3.56
N LEU A 43 -19.32 4.26 2.55
CA LEU A 43 -18.89 5.65 2.69
C LEU A 43 -20.05 6.60 2.33
N PRO A 44 -20.10 7.79 2.95
CA PRO A 44 -21.00 8.85 2.50
C PRO A 44 -20.71 9.24 1.05
N PRO A 45 -21.70 9.75 0.31
CA PRO A 45 -21.47 10.30 -1.02
C PRO A 45 -20.37 11.37 -1.00
N ASN A 46 -19.50 11.35 -1.99
CA ASN A 46 -18.41 12.30 -2.17
C ASN A 46 -17.32 12.28 -1.08
N ALA A 47 -17.27 11.28 -0.22
CA ALA A 47 -16.16 11.13 0.73
C ALA A 47 -14.83 10.80 0.02
N VAL A 48 -14.91 10.12 -1.12
CA VAL A 48 -13.79 9.84 -2.03
C VAL A 48 -14.22 10.23 -3.45
N VAL A 49 -13.49 11.15 -4.07
CA VAL A 49 -13.76 11.66 -5.42
C VAL A 49 -12.51 11.45 -6.27
N GLU A 50 -12.66 10.82 -7.43
CA GLU A 50 -11.55 10.56 -8.37
C GLU A 50 -10.32 9.95 -7.68
N LYS A 51 -10.54 8.98 -6.80
CA LYS A 51 -9.51 8.28 -6.00
C LYS A 51 -8.83 9.14 -4.92
N ASN A 52 -9.30 10.37 -4.71
CA ASN A 52 -8.79 11.23 -3.64
C ASN A 52 -9.76 11.24 -2.46
N ILE A 53 -9.22 11.09 -1.26
CA ILE A 53 -9.99 11.18 -0.03
C ILE A 53 -10.27 12.67 0.23
N VAL A 54 -11.53 13.05 0.16
CA VAL A 54 -12.00 14.43 0.40
C VAL A 54 -12.45 14.57 1.85
N GLU A 55 -13.18 13.61 2.36
CA GLU A 55 -13.69 13.58 3.74
C GLU A 55 -12.86 12.60 4.60
N VAL A 56 -11.71 13.07 5.07
CA VAL A 56 -10.74 12.22 5.81
C VAL A 56 -11.37 11.60 7.07
N GLU A 57 -12.15 12.39 7.81
CA GLU A 57 -12.80 11.91 9.04
C GLU A 57 -13.83 10.82 8.75
N ALA A 58 -14.65 10.99 7.71
CA ALA A 58 -15.66 10.02 7.33
C ALA A 58 -15.02 8.68 6.90
N VAL A 59 -13.93 8.74 6.14
CA VAL A 59 -13.17 7.54 5.73
C VAL A 59 -12.51 6.90 6.94
N GLY A 60 -11.90 7.67 7.83
CA GLY A 60 -11.28 7.19 9.06
C GLY A 60 -12.28 6.46 9.97
N GLU A 61 -13.48 7.01 10.15
CA GLU A 61 -14.54 6.38 10.93
C GLU A 61 -15.06 5.09 10.27
N ALA A 62 -15.16 5.05 8.94
CA ALA A 62 -15.53 3.84 8.21
C ALA A 62 -14.47 2.74 8.38
N ILE A 63 -13.18 3.08 8.34
CA ILE A 63 -12.09 2.13 8.61
C ILE A 63 -12.19 1.58 10.03
N LYS A 64 -12.40 2.43 11.03
CA LYS A 64 -12.58 1.99 12.43
C LYS A 64 -13.76 1.02 12.58
N ARG A 65 -14.90 1.33 11.94
CA ARG A 65 -16.06 0.41 11.95
C ARG A 65 -15.76 -0.90 11.25
N ALA A 66 -15.06 -0.87 10.12
CA ALA A 66 -14.66 -2.06 9.40
C ALA A 66 -13.76 -2.96 10.24
N VAL A 67 -12.76 -2.39 10.91
CA VAL A 67 -11.87 -3.12 11.82
C VAL A 67 -12.67 -3.76 12.96
N ALA A 68 -13.55 -3.01 13.60
CA ALA A 68 -14.37 -3.52 14.71
C ALA A 68 -15.31 -4.67 14.25
N ARG A 69 -15.97 -4.50 13.10
CA ARG A 69 -16.90 -5.53 12.56
C ARG A 69 -16.20 -6.77 12.05
N SER A 70 -15.00 -6.64 11.50
CA SER A 70 -14.23 -7.79 11.01
C SER A 70 -13.78 -8.72 12.14
N GLY A 71 -13.59 -8.19 13.33
CA GLY A 71 -13.04 -8.93 14.48
C GLY A 71 -11.54 -9.22 14.39
N THR A 72 -10.83 -8.62 13.43
CA THR A 72 -9.36 -8.79 13.32
C THR A 72 -8.64 -8.29 14.57
N LYS A 73 -7.58 -8.97 14.93
CA LYS A 73 -6.66 -8.58 16.03
C LYS A 73 -5.38 -7.93 15.50
N LEU A 74 -5.20 -7.91 14.19
CA LEU A 74 -4.02 -7.31 13.58
C LEU A 74 -4.03 -5.79 13.74
N LYS A 75 -2.84 -5.23 13.92
CA LYS A 75 -2.62 -3.79 14.15
C LYS A 75 -1.99 -3.08 12.96
N HIS A 76 -1.55 -3.84 11.96
CA HIS A 76 -0.90 -3.32 10.77
C HIS A 76 -1.74 -3.63 9.54
N GLY A 77 -1.88 -2.66 8.68
CA GLY A 77 -2.62 -2.78 7.44
C GLY A 77 -1.78 -2.39 6.23
N ALA A 78 -2.21 -2.86 5.08
CA ALA A 78 -1.67 -2.47 3.79
C ALA A 78 -2.79 -1.85 2.95
N ALA A 79 -2.53 -0.69 2.40
CA ALA A 79 -3.43 -0.01 1.48
C ALA A 79 -2.66 0.42 0.24
N ALA A 80 -3.36 0.49 -0.89
CA ALA A 80 -2.79 0.99 -2.13
C ALA A 80 -3.19 2.45 -2.35
N VAL A 81 -2.29 3.21 -2.93
CA VAL A 81 -2.54 4.57 -3.43
C VAL A 81 -2.47 4.57 -4.95
N SER A 82 -3.25 5.41 -5.59
CA SER A 82 -3.31 5.48 -7.06
C SER A 82 -3.71 6.89 -7.53
N GLY A 83 -3.73 7.07 -8.84
CA GLY A 83 -4.13 8.33 -9.45
C GLY A 83 -2.97 9.30 -9.63
N SER A 84 -3.26 10.61 -9.63
CA SER A 84 -2.28 11.66 -9.89
C SER A 84 -1.20 11.82 -8.81
N SER A 85 -1.39 11.19 -7.66
CA SER A 85 -0.43 11.20 -6.55
C SER A 85 0.68 10.16 -6.72
N VAL A 86 0.57 9.28 -7.73
CA VAL A 86 1.53 8.19 -7.96
C VAL A 86 2.14 8.34 -9.34
N ILE A 87 3.47 8.36 -9.39
CA ILE A 87 4.26 8.34 -10.61
C ILE A 87 5.00 7.02 -10.67
N THR A 88 4.75 6.22 -11.69
CA THR A 88 5.45 4.97 -11.93
C THR A 88 6.30 5.09 -13.19
N LYS A 89 7.58 4.76 -13.09
CA LYS A 89 8.54 4.79 -14.20
C LYS A 89 9.42 3.55 -14.18
N ILE A 90 9.77 3.06 -15.36
CA ILE A 90 10.83 2.07 -15.54
C ILE A 90 12.09 2.83 -15.92
N ILE A 91 13.12 2.70 -15.11
CA ILE A 91 14.40 3.40 -15.30
C ILE A 91 15.46 2.34 -15.58
N PRO A 92 16.10 2.35 -16.76
CA PRO A 92 17.19 1.43 -17.06
C PRO A 92 18.42 1.80 -16.22
N MET A 93 19.03 0.79 -15.59
CA MET A 93 20.23 0.94 -14.78
C MET A 93 21.26 -0.13 -15.13
N GLN A 94 22.51 0.04 -14.68
CA GLN A 94 23.52 -0.99 -14.80
C GLN A 94 23.15 -2.22 -13.97
N GLY A 95 23.36 -3.41 -14.53
CA GLY A 95 22.93 -4.66 -13.92
C GLY A 95 23.85 -5.25 -12.85
N ASP A 96 24.97 -4.59 -12.57
CA ASP A 96 26.02 -5.05 -11.67
C ASP A 96 26.19 -4.16 -10.42
N LEU A 97 25.18 -3.33 -10.13
CA LEU A 97 25.17 -2.48 -8.95
C LEU A 97 24.81 -3.29 -7.69
N GLU A 98 25.53 -3.02 -6.60
CA GLU A 98 25.13 -3.49 -5.28
C GLU A 98 23.87 -2.74 -4.80
N GLU A 99 23.16 -3.31 -3.83
CA GLU A 99 21.86 -2.80 -3.40
C GLU A 99 21.93 -1.33 -2.93
N ASP A 100 22.95 -0.99 -2.16
CA ASP A 100 23.15 0.38 -1.66
C ASP A 100 23.47 1.37 -2.80
N GLU A 101 24.28 0.93 -3.78
CA GLU A 101 24.61 1.74 -4.96
C GLU A 101 23.40 1.93 -5.85
N LEU A 102 22.57 0.90 -5.96
CA LEU A 102 21.33 0.96 -6.72
C LEU A 102 20.34 1.95 -6.10
N GLU A 103 20.18 1.94 -4.77
CA GLU A 103 19.32 2.89 -4.05
C GLU A 103 19.75 4.33 -4.28
N ASP A 104 21.04 4.63 -4.12
CA ASP A 104 21.58 5.97 -4.36
C ASP A 104 21.37 6.42 -5.81
N GLN A 105 21.61 5.53 -6.76
CA GLN A 105 21.43 5.84 -8.18
C GLN A 105 19.97 6.01 -8.56
N VAL A 106 19.05 5.22 -7.98
CA VAL A 106 17.61 5.41 -8.15
C VAL A 106 17.18 6.79 -7.70
N GLN A 107 17.65 7.26 -6.56
CA GLN A 107 17.34 8.61 -6.06
C GLN A 107 17.79 9.70 -7.02
N VAL A 108 19.00 9.58 -7.53
CA VAL A 108 19.57 10.56 -8.49
C VAL A 108 18.78 10.56 -9.80
N GLU A 109 18.52 9.38 -10.35
CA GLU A 109 17.78 9.25 -11.61
C GLU A 109 16.31 9.66 -11.47
N ALA A 110 15.66 9.30 -10.36
CA ALA A 110 14.27 9.66 -10.11
C ALA A 110 14.06 11.19 -10.13
N ALA A 111 15.02 11.96 -9.64
CA ALA A 111 14.95 13.42 -9.67
C ALA A 111 14.81 13.99 -11.09
N ASN A 112 15.25 13.27 -12.12
CA ASN A 112 15.11 13.68 -13.52
C ASN A 112 13.69 13.47 -14.07
N TYR A 113 12.90 12.60 -13.44
CA TYR A 113 11.55 12.21 -13.89
C TYR A 113 10.43 12.78 -13.03
N ILE A 114 10.74 13.23 -11.80
CA ILE A 114 9.76 13.71 -10.85
C ILE A 114 9.73 15.24 -10.88
N PRO A 115 8.56 15.88 -11.14
CA PRO A 115 8.45 17.34 -11.22
C PRO A 115 8.35 18.02 -9.84
N TYR A 116 8.79 17.34 -8.78
CA TYR A 116 8.78 17.80 -7.39
C TYR A 116 10.15 17.58 -6.75
N PRO A 117 10.51 18.34 -5.71
CA PRO A 117 11.70 18.07 -4.92
C PRO A 117 11.70 16.63 -4.38
N ILE A 118 12.83 15.95 -4.46
CA ILE A 118 12.94 14.54 -4.08
C ILE A 118 12.67 14.30 -2.57
N ASP A 119 12.92 15.31 -1.76
CA ASP A 119 12.66 15.31 -0.32
C ASP A 119 11.16 15.51 0.05
N GLU A 120 10.35 15.89 -0.92
CA GLU A 120 8.88 16.02 -0.75
C GLU A 120 8.09 14.79 -1.21
N VAL A 121 8.78 13.78 -1.76
CA VAL A 121 8.14 12.56 -2.28
C VAL A 121 8.60 11.33 -1.52
N SER A 122 7.71 10.34 -1.44
CA SER A 122 8.08 9.00 -0.98
C SER A 122 8.48 8.17 -2.20
N LEU A 123 9.70 7.69 -2.22
CA LEU A 123 10.27 6.89 -3.31
C LEU A 123 10.42 5.44 -2.87
N ASP A 124 10.02 4.54 -3.75
CA ASP A 124 10.25 3.10 -3.61
C ASP A 124 10.53 2.51 -4.99
N PHE A 125 11.23 1.39 -5.05
CA PHE A 125 11.58 0.74 -6.31
C PHE A 125 11.64 -0.77 -6.18
N GLU A 126 11.52 -1.44 -7.31
CA GLU A 126 11.67 -2.88 -7.46
C GLU A 126 12.49 -3.17 -8.72
N VAL A 127 13.41 -4.12 -8.62
CA VAL A 127 14.20 -4.60 -9.77
C VAL A 127 13.35 -5.61 -10.54
N LEU A 128 13.20 -5.38 -11.85
CA LEU A 128 12.42 -6.24 -12.75
C LEU A 128 13.27 -7.35 -13.39
#